data_f091bb429359a55ac874e5cd2a23f83e
#
_entry.id   f091bb429359a55ac874e5cd2a23f83e
#
_cell.length_a   1.000
_cell.length_b   1.000
_cell.length_c   1.000
_cell.angle_alpha   90.00
_cell.angle_beta   90.00
_cell.angle_gamma   90.00
#
_symmetry.space_group_name_H-M   'P 1'
#
loop_
_entity.id
_entity.type
_entity.pdbx_description
1 polymer ?
#
loop_
_entity_poly.entity_id
_entity_poly.type
_entity_poly.pdbx_seq_one_letter_code
_entity_poly.pdbx_strand_id
1 'polypeptide(L)'
;ALLAPQEMGEQPRFILFDIRLPRILMALLCGAMLGLAGAAMQSITRNGLADPGLIGVKEGASIVVLALVLFFPAVGLVWRPLAGMVGGIAVALLVLTLARDCSRPRFILIGIGVSWSLAAAVGIFMTTADVRDVQTAMIWLAGSLQAATWPLLAVAFCWALPGAIILFCTARAADVALLGDRTAVGLGVRLQQLTVLRFFAPVLLTSASVSCVGSLGFVGLMAPHMARFVLRGGQVSLLCGSALIGALLVLATDTLGRLAFAPLQIPAGIVIALVGCPFFVVLLWRRRDAL
;
A
#
# COMPACT_ATOMS: atom_id res chain seq x y z
N ALA A 1 26.97 1.41 -17.53
CA ALA A 1 27.05 0.54 -16.36
C ALA A 1 26.06 -0.64 -16.41
N LEU A 2 24.77 -0.43 -16.67
CA LEU A 2 23.78 -1.52 -16.80
C LEU A 2 23.95 -2.38 -18.05
N LEU A 3 24.56 -1.84 -19.12
CA LEU A 3 24.74 -2.51 -20.42
C LEU A 3 26.05 -3.32 -20.52
N ALA A 4 27.02 -3.09 -19.64
CA ALA A 4 28.29 -3.80 -19.61
C ALA A 4 28.72 -4.15 -18.16
N PRO A 5 28.03 -5.09 -17.49
CA PRO A 5 28.32 -5.43 -16.09
C PRO A 5 29.64 -6.17 -15.90
N GLN A 6 30.22 -6.71 -16.98
CA GLN A 6 31.48 -7.45 -16.93
C GLN A 6 32.74 -6.53 -16.86
N GLU A 7 32.60 -5.27 -17.22
CA GLU A 7 33.68 -4.27 -17.16
C GLU A 7 33.76 -3.57 -15.78
N MET A 8 32.83 -3.86 -14.87
CA MET A 8 32.79 -3.28 -13.54
C MET A 8 33.58 -4.14 -12.56
N GLY A 9 34.35 -3.50 -11.67
CA GLY A 9 34.97 -4.19 -10.55
C GLY A 9 33.92 -4.83 -9.62
N GLU A 10 34.31 -5.83 -8.81
CA GLU A 10 33.39 -6.60 -7.96
C GLU A 10 32.55 -5.73 -7.00
N GLN A 11 33.15 -4.73 -6.35
CA GLN A 11 32.43 -3.85 -5.41
C GLN A 11 31.34 -2.99 -6.05
N PRO A 12 31.58 -2.26 -7.16
CA PRO A 12 30.53 -1.51 -7.85
C PRO A 12 29.41 -2.40 -8.39
N ARG A 13 29.75 -3.61 -8.85
CA ARG A 13 28.77 -4.59 -9.32
C ARG A 13 27.86 -5.06 -8.20
N PHE A 14 28.41 -5.43 -7.05
CA PHE A 14 27.65 -5.82 -5.85
C PHE A 14 26.70 -4.71 -5.40
N ILE A 15 27.19 -3.45 -5.29
CA ILE A 15 26.37 -2.32 -4.90
C ILE A 15 25.21 -2.10 -5.88
N LEU A 16 25.44 -2.25 -7.18
CA LEU A 16 24.43 -2.00 -8.18
C LEU A 16 23.36 -3.10 -8.21
N PHE A 17 23.79 -4.38 -8.29
CA PHE A 17 22.89 -5.51 -8.54
C PHE A 17 22.30 -6.09 -7.26
N ASP A 18 23.01 -6.09 -6.14
CA ASP A 18 22.53 -6.75 -4.92
C ASP A 18 21.91 -5.76 -3.91
N ILE A 19 22.24 -4.45 -4.01
CA ILE A 19 21.71 -3.45 -3.08
C ILE A 19 20.75 -2.49 -3.79
N ARG A 20 21.19 -1.82 -4.88
CA ARG A 20 20.39 -0.74 -5.49
C ARG A 20 19.25 -1.26 -6.34
N LEU A 21 19.49 -2.25 -7.18
CA LEU A 21 18.49 -2.74 -8.13
C LEU A 21 17.27 -3.38 -7.43
N PRO A 22 17.42 -4.28 -6.44
CA PRO A 22 16.28 -4.79 -5.68
C PRO A 22 15.47 -3.69 -4.99
N ARG A 23 16.15 -2.66 -4.44
CA ARG A 23 15.50 -1.53 -3.78
C ARG A 23 14.68 -0.69 -4.75
N ILE A 24 15.21 -0.38 -5.93
CA ILE A 24 14.50 0.36 -6.98
C ILE A 24 13.27 -0.43 -7.45
N LEU A 25 13.43 -1.72 -7.75
CA LEU A 25 12.33 -2.57 -8.20
C LEU A 25 11.28 -2.75 -7.11
N MET A 26 11.67 -2.87 -5.84
CA MET A 26 10.75 -2.93 -4.71
C MET A 26 9.98 -1.61 -4.55
N ALA A 27 10.63 -0.46 -4.72
CA ALA A 27 9.96 0.85 -4.69
C ALA A 27 8.88 0.96 -5.77
N LEU A 28 9.22 0.57 -7.00
CA LEU A 28 8.29 0.57 -8.13
C LEU A 28 7.12 -0.40 -7.89
N LEU A 29 7.42 -1.61 -7.43
CA LEU A 29 6.40 -2.64 -7.19
C LEU A 29 5.45 -2.25 -6.06
N CYS A 30 5.96 -1.89 -4.89
CA CYS A 30 5.13 -1.50 -3.74
C CYS A 30 4.32 -0.23 -4.04
N GLY A 31 4.92 0.74 -4.74
CA GLY A 31 4.21 1.93 -5.18
C GLY A 31 3.07 1.61 -6.14
N ALA A 32 3.29 0.73 -7.12
CA ALA A 32 2.26 0.26 -8.03
C ALA A 32 1.13 -0.49 -7.28
N MET A 33 1.49 -1.38 -6.35
CA MET A 33 0.53 -2.12 -5.54
C MET A 33 -0.38 -1.19 -4.74
N LEU A 34 0.19 -0.19 -4.07
CA LEU A 34 -0.57 0.79 -3.29
C LEU A 34 -1.41 1.71 -4.18
N GLY A 35 -0.89 2.11 -5.34
CA GLY A 35 -1.66 2.88 -6.33
C GLY A 35 -2.88 2.12 -6.85
N LEU A 36 -2.71 0.84 -7.22
CA LEU A 36 -3.80 -0.06 -7.62
C LEU A 36 -4.83 -0.25 -6.49
N ALA A 37 -4.34 -0.50 -5.27
CA ALA A 37 -5.18 -0.70 -4.10
C ALA A 37 -6.03 0.55 -3.80
N GLY A 38 -5.42 1.74 -3.86
CA GLY A 38 -6.11 3.01 -3.70
C GLY A 38 -7.18 3.25 -4.76
N ALA A 39 -6.85 3.03 -6.04
CA ALA A 39 -7.79 3.19 -7.15
C ALA A 39 -9.03 2.28 -7.00
N ALA A 40 -8.81 1.03 -6.61
CA ALA A 40 -9.88 0.08 -6.38
C ALA A 40 -10.76 0.48 -5.18
N MET A 41 -10.14 0.88 -4.07
CA MET A 41 -10.86 1.32 -2.87
C MET A 41 -11.73 2.55 -3.14
N GLN A 42 -11.18 3.56 -3.83
CA GLN A 42 -11.93 4.75 -4.23
C GLN A 42 -13.10 4.43 -5.16
N SER A 43 -12.94 3.43 -6.03
CA SER A 43 -14.00 2.97 -6.93
C SER A 43 -15.13 2.26 -6.19
N ILE A 44 -14.82 1.34 -5.25
CA ILE A 44 -15.81 0.59 -4.47
C ILE A 44 -16.61 1.50 -3.55
N THR A 45 -15.91 2.37 -2.84
CA THR A 45 -16.53 3.27 -1.86
C THR A 45 -17.18 4.48 -2.50
N ARG A 46 -16.99 4.66 -3.82
CA ARG A 46 -17.38 5.87 -4.56
C ARG A 46 -16.90 7.15 -3.89
N ASN A 47 -15.77 7.05 -3.20
CA ASN A 47 -15.18 8.15 -2.45
C ASN A 47 -13.73 8.34 -2.87
N GLY A 48 -13.41 9.49 -3.47
CA GLY A 48 -12.06 9.81 -3.93
C GLY A 48 -11.00 9.96 -2.82
N LEU A 49 -11.44 9.97 -1.55
CA LEU A 49 -10.58 10.08 -0.37
C LEU A 49 -10.38 8.74 0.33
N ALA A 50 -10.93 7.65 -0.19
CA ALA A 50 -10.75 6.32 0.39
C ALA A 50 -9.32 5.82 0.15
N ASP A 51 -8.73 5.32 1.22
CA ASP A 51 -7.42 4.67 1.21
C ASP A 51 -7.56 3.28 1.87
N PRO A 52 -6.96 2.23 1.31
CA PRO A 52 -6.96 0.90 1.94
C PRO A 52 -6.36 0.90 3.34
N GLY A 53 -5.45 1.84 3.67
CA GLY A 53 -4.93 2.04 5.01
C GLY A 53 -5.99 2.41 6.05
N LEU A 54 -7.07 3.09 5.67
CA LEU A 54 -8.13 3.50 6.59
C LEU A 54 -8.98 2.33 7.13
N ILE A 55 -8.84 1.14 6.57
CA ILE A 55 -9.60 -0.06 6.97
C ILE A 55 -8.88 -0.86 8.08
N GLY A 56 -7.69 -0.42 8.49
CA GLY A 56 -6.88 -1.13 9.49
C GLY A 56 -6.03 -2.27 8.95
N VAL A 57 -6.06 -2.51 7.65
CA VAL A 57 -5.23 -3.54 7.00
C VAL A 57 -3.75 -3.33 7.25
N LYS A 58 -3.33 -2.08 7.17
CA LYS A 58 -1.95 -1.65 7.41
C LYS A 58 -1.52 -1.91 8.87
N GLU A 59 -2.36 -1.54 9.81
CA GLU A 59 -2.13 -1.74 11.24
C GLU A 59 -2.11 -3.23 11.58
N GLY A 60 -3.04 -4.01 11.03
CA GLY A 60 -3.09 -5.46 11.21
C GLY A 60 -1.83 -6.16 10.69
N ALA A 61 -1.38 -5.82 9.48
CA ALA A 61 -0.13 -6.34 8.93
C ALA A 61 1.08 -5.90 9.79
N SER A 62 1.10 -4.64 10.21
CA SER A 62 2.18 -4.07 11.02
C SER A 62 2.33 -4.76 12.37
N ILE A 63 1.24 -4.98 13.09
CA ILE A 63 1.27 -5.64 14.41
C ILE A 63 1.84 -7.06 14.30
N VAL A 64 1.38 -7.83 13.32
CA VAL A 64 1.84 -9.21 13.18
C VAL A 64 3.31 -9.28 12.77
N VAL A 65 3.76 -8.45 11.84
CA VAL A 65 5.18 -8.42 11.46
C VAL A 65 6.04 -7.90 12.61
N LEU A 66 5.59 -6.88 13.33
CA LEU A 66 6.30 -6.35 14.48
C LEU A 66 6.43 -7.39 15.59
N ALA A 67 5.35 -8.12 15.90
CA ALA A 67 5.37 -9.22 16.85
C ALA A 67 6.37 -10.31 16.43
N LEU A 68 6.42 -10.66 15.14
CA LEU A 68 7.41 -11.61 14.64
C LEU A 68 8.85 -11.13 14.75
N VAL A 69 9.10 -9.86 14.43
CA VAL A 69 10.45 -9.27 14.50
C VAL A 69 10.97 -9.27 15.93
N LEU A 70 10.11 -8.98 16.89
CA LEU A 70 10.48 -8.79 18.29
C LEU A 70 10.50 -10.09 19.09
N PHE A 71 9.47 -10.92 18.97
CA PHE A 71 9.33 -12.13 19.78
C PHE A 71 9.91 -13.38 19.11
N PHE A 72 10.06 -13.37 17.77
CA PHE A 72 10.55 -14.49 16.99
C PHE A 72 11.63 -14.07 15.99
N PRO A 73 12.77 -13.49 16.45
CA PRO A 73 13.81 -12.96 15.54
C PRO A 73 14.43 -14.03 14.64
N ALA A 74 14.38 -15.30 15.05
CA ALA A 74 14.87 -16.44 14.27
C ALA A 74 14.04 -16.73 13.00
N VAL A 75 12.82 -16.18 12.90
CA VAL A 75 11.98 -16.37 11.70
C VAL A 75 12.58 -15.60 10.53
N GLY A 76 12.91 -16.34 9.48
CA GLY A 76 13.54 -15.78 8.26
C GLY A 76 12.72 -14.63 7.64
N LEU A 77 13.43 -13.71 7.03
CA LEU A 77 12.86 -12.48 6.43
C LEU A 77 11.75 -12.76 5.41
N VAL A 78 11.80 -13.90 4.73
CA VAL A 78 10.83 -14.33 3.70
C VAL A 78 9.46 -14.71 4.30
N TRP A 79 9.40 -15.13 5.56
CA TRP A 79 8.15 -15.51 6.23
C TRP A 79 7.37 -14.31 6.80
N ARG A 80 8.04 -13.19 7.04
CA ARG A 80 7.43 -11.96 7.59
C ARG A 80 6.31 -11.42 6.70
N PRO A 81 6.45 -11.35 5.36
CA PRO A 81 5.36 -10.93 4.48
C PRO A 81 4.12 -11.81 4.58
N LEU A 82 4.30 -13.14 4.66
CA LEU A 82 3.18 -14.08 4.80
C LEU A 82 2.40 -13.84 6.10
N ALA A 83 3.12 -13.68 7.19
CA ALA A 83 2.51 -13.42 8.49
C ALA A 83 1.79 -12.07 8.54
N GLY A 84 2.41 -11.01 8.01
CA GLY A 84 1.77 -9.69 7.91
C GLY A 84 0.53 -9.69 7.03
N MET A 85 0.54 -10.47 5.94
CA MET A 85 -0.65 -10.67 5.12
C MET A 85 -1.79 -11.32 5.90
N VAL A 86 -1.50 -12.34 6.73
CA VAL A 86 -2.51 -12.94 7.61
C VAL A 86 -3.09 -11.88 8.55
N GLY A 87 -2.25 -11.05 9.16
CA GLY A 87 -2.69 -9.95 10.02
C GLY A 87 -3.59 -8.93 9.29
N GLY A 88 -3.17 -8.49 8.11
CA GLY A 88 -3.95 -7.55 7.30
C GLY A 88 -5.29 -8.11 6.84
N ILE A 89 -5.30 -9.37 6.37
CA ILE A 89 -6.52 -10.06 5.95
C ILE A 89 -7.45 -10.29 7.16
N ALA A 90 -6.92 -10.68 8.32
CA ALA A 90 -7.71 -10.90 9.53
C ALA A 90 -8.43 -9.62 9.96
N VAL A 91 -7.73 -8.47 9.94
CA VAL A 91 -8.35 -7.18 10.26
C VAL A 91 -9.37 -6.76 9.20
N ALA A 92 -9.09 -6.97 7.92
CA ALA A 92 -10.05 -6.69 6.85
C ALA A 92 -11.34 -7.52 7.01
N LEU A 93 -11.22 -8.80 7.34
CA LEU A 93 -12.36 -9.68 7.64
C LEU A 93 -13.12 -9.23 8.88
N LEU A 94 -12.41 -8.83 9.94
CA LEU A 94 -13.03 -8.28 11.15
C LEU A 94 -13.87 -7.04 10.83
N VAL A 95 -13.30 -6.10 10.09
CA VAL A 95 -14.02 -4.87 9.69
C VAL A 95 -15.20 -5.19 8.79
N LEU A 96 -15.04 -6.12 7.85
CA LEU A 96 -16.11 -6.55 6.94
C LEU A 96 -17.29 -7.19 7.71
N THR A 97 -17.00 -8.07 8.67
CA THR A 97 -18.02 -8.74 9.49
C THR A 97 -18.77 -7.75 10.39
N LEU A 98 -18.07 -6.79 10.98
CA LEU A 98 -18.67 -5.75 11.81
C LEU A 98 -19.52 -4.75 10.98
N ALA A 99 -19.07 -4.42 9.78
CA ALA A 99 -19.73 -3.46 8.91
C ALA A 99 -20.93 -4.05 8.16
N ARG A 100 -20.86 -5.33 7.82
CA ARG A 100 -21.85 -6.10 7.02
C ARG A 100 -22.04 -5.61 5.57
N ASP A 101 -21.58 -4.42 5.23
CA ASP A 101 -21.75 -3.82 3.90
C ASP A 101 -20.60 -2.82 3.62
N CYS A 102 -19.81 -3.08 2.58
CA CYS A 102 -18.63 -2.28 2.21
C CYS A 102 -19.00 -0.93 1.55
N SER A 103 -20.23 -0.78 1.05
CA SER A 103 -20.66 0.41 0.33
C SER A 103 -21.15 1.55 1.23
N ARG A 104 -21.34 1.29 2.51
CA ARG A 104 -21.90 2.24 3.48
C ARG A 104 -20.79 3.03 4.21
N PRO A 105 -21.05 4.30 4.57
CA PRO A 105 -20.12 5.09 5.40
C PRO A 105 -19.75 4.42 6.72
N ARG A 106 -20.64 3.58 7.27
CA ARG A 106 -20.41 2.77 8.47
C ARG A 106 -19.17 1.87 8.34
N PHE A 107 -18.90 1.34 7.15
CA PHE A 107 -17.71 0.52 6.88
C PHE A 107 -16.42 1.31 7.13
N ILE A 108 -16.34 2.54 6.63
CA ILE A 108 -15.18 3.41 6.81
C ILE A 108 -15.01 3.77 8.29
N LEU A 109 -16.10 4.12 8.98
CA LEU A 109 -16.06 4.48 10.41
C LEU A 109 -15.59 3.32 11.29
N ILE A 110 -16.07 2.09 11.02
CA ILE A 110 -15.61 0.89 11.74
C ILE A 110 -14.13 0.63 11.45
N GLY A 111 -13.71 0.76 10.18
CA GLY A 111 -12.31 0.63 9.78
C GLY A 111 -11.40 1.60 10.53
N ILE A 112 -11.78 2.87 10.60
CA ILE A 112 -11.06 3.90 11.37
C ILE A 112 -11.01 3.53 12.86
N GLY A 113 -12.12 3.12 13.46
CA GLY A 113 -12.16 2.71 14.86
C GLY A 113 -11.23 1.53 15.17
N VAL A 114 -11.23 0.51 14.31
CA VAL A 114 -10.33 -0.65 14.43
C VAL A 114 -8.88 -0.21 14.23
N SER A 115 -8.57 0.62 13.22
CA SER A 115 -7.22 1.16 12.99
C SER A 115 -6.68 1.89 14.21
N TRP A 116 -7.47 2.78 14.80
CA TRP A 116 -7.06 3.53 16.00
C TRP A 116 -6.87 2.64 17.21
N SER A 117 -7.72 1.61 17.39
CA SER A 117 -7.56 0.63 18.47
C SER A 117 -6.26 -0.17 18.34
N LEU A 118 -5.94 -0.60 17.12
CA LEU A 118 -4.69 -1.30 16.83
C LEU A 118 -3.47 -0.37 16.96
N ALA A 119 -3.57 0.88 16.53
CA ALA A 119 -2.52 1.88 16.72
C ALA A 119 -2.27 2.16 18.21
N ALA A 120 -3.33 2.21 19.02
CA ALA A 120 -3.21 2.34 20.48
C ALA A 120 -2.49 1.13 21.10
N ALA A 121 -2.78 -0.08 20.65
CA ALA A 121 -2.07 -1.29 21.09
C ALA A 121 -0.56 -1.22 20.77
N VAL A 122 -0.20 -0.76 19.57
CA VAL A 122 1.21 -0.49 19.22
C VAL A 122 1.80 0.59 20.12
N GLY A 123 1.05 1.64 20.42
CA GLY A 123 1.46 2.71 21.34
C GLY A 123 1.78 2.18 22.75
N ILE A 124 0.92 1.34 23.30
CA ILE A 124 1.14 0.69 24.60
C ILE A 124 2.43 -0.15 24.55
N PHE A 125 2.60 -0.94 23.50
CA PHE A 125 3.83 -1.72 23.32
C PHE A 125 5.07 -0.80 23.30
N MET A 126 5.03 0.30 22.54
CA MET A 126 6.15 1.26 22.44
C MET A 126 6.54 1.90 23.78
N THR A 127 5.58 2.05 24.71
CA THR A 127 5.86 2.62 26.04
C THR A 127 6.40 1.61 27.04
N THR A 128 6.26 0.32 26.76
CA THR A 128 6.64 -0.78 27.68
C THR A 128 7.83 -1.60 27.21
N ALA A 129 8.21 -1.46 25.92
CA ALA A 129 9.29 -2.22 25.30
C ALA A 129 10.67 -1.60 25.55
N ASP A 130 11.72 -2.42 25.41
CA ASP A 130 13.11 -1.96 25.47
C ASP A 130 13.44 -0.99 24.32
N VAL A 131 14.41 -0.10 24.58
CA VAL A 131 14.81 0.97 23.63
C VAL A 131 15.21 0.41 22.24
N ARG A 132 15.87 -0.75 22.21
CA ARG A 132 16.26 -1.40 20.93
C ARG A 132 15.05 -1.85 20.12
N ASP A 133 14.05 -2.39 20.79
CA ASP A 133 12.82 -2.86 20.19
C ASP A 133 11.99 -1.69 19.66
N VAL A 134 11.93 -0.61 20.43
CA VAL A 134 11.30 0.65 20.01
C VAL A 134 11.96 1.23 18.75
N GLN A 135 13.30 1.27 18.69
CA GLN A 135 14.01 1.74 17.49
C GLN A 135 13.69 0.89 16.25
N THR A 136 13.73 -0.43 16.40
CA THR A 136 13.41 -1.37 15.31
C THR A 136 11.98 -1.18 14.82
N ALA A 137 11.05 -1.06 15.77
CA ALA A 137 9.64 -0.84 15.47
C ALA A 137 9.39 0.51 14.79
N MET A 138 10.03 1.59 15.24
CA MET A 138 9.91 2.92 14.63
C MET A 138 10.38 2.95 13.17
N ILE A 139 11.55 2.36 12.88
CA ILE A 139 12.08 2.29 11.51
C ILE A 139 11.13 1.51 10.61
N TRP A 140 10.59 0.40 11.13
CA TRP A 140 9.68 -0.45 10.37
C TRP A 140 8.33 0.23 10.12
N LEU A 141 7.73 0.84 11.17
CA LEU A 141 6.46 1.58 11.06
C LEU A 141 6.58 2.84 10.19
N ALA A 142 7.77 3.43 10.10
CA ALA A 142 8.04 4.57 9.23
C ALA A 142 8.04 4.22 7.73
N GLY A 143 8.07 2.92 7.37
CA GLY A 143 8.10 2.45 5.98
C GLY A 143 9.44 2.69 5.29
N SER A 144 10.24 1.64 5.20
CA SER A 144 11.62 1.70 4.67
C SER A 144 11.89 0.62 3.63
N LEU A 145 12.56 1.01 2.56
CA LEU A 145 13.02 0.12 1.50
C LEU A 145 14.45 -0.40 1.71
N GLN A 146 15.07 -0.10 2.87
CA GLN A 146 16.48 -0.47 3.14
C GLN A 146 16.70 -1.98 3.18
N ALA A 147 15.71 -2.75 3.62
CA ALA A 147 15.77 -4.21 3.72
C ALA A 147 15.39 -4.93 2.41
N ALA A 148 15.23 -4.21 1.29
CA ALA A 148 14.86 -4.80 0.02
C ALA A 148 15.94 -5.76 -0.50
N THR A 149 15.54 -7.00 -0.80
CA THR A 149 16.38 -8.06 -1.34
C THR A 149 15.65 -8.77 -2.46
N TRP A 150 16.37 -9.50 -3.31
CA TRP A 150 15.76 -10.29 -4.40
C TRP A 150 14.72 -11.30 -3.92
N PRO A 151 14.95 -12.09 -2.85
CA PRO A 151 13.92 -13.00 -2.33
C PRO A 151 12.66 -12.26 -1.88
N LEU A 152 12.81 -11.13 -1.19
CA LEU A 152 11.69 -10.33 -0.71
C LEU A 152 10.91 -9.71 -1.87
N LEU A 153 11.60 -9.25 -2.92
CA LEU A 153 11.00 -8.75 -4.15
C LEU A 153 10.19 -9.83 -4.87
N ALA A 154 10.72 -11.05 -4.96
CA ALA A 154 10.01 -12.18 -5.56
C ALA A 154 8.72 -12.50 -4.80
N VAL A 155 8.77 -12.53 -3.46
CA VAL A 155 7.57 -12.73 -2.62
C VAL A 155 6.56 -11.61 -2.85
N ALA A 156 6.98 -10.34 -2.83
CA ALA A 156 6.09 -9.20 -3.09
C ALA A 156 5.44 -9.30 -4.48
N PHE A 157 6.20 -9.68 -5.50
CA PHE A 157 5.71 -9.84 -6.86
C PHE A 157 4.69 -10.97 -6.98
N CYS A 158 4.96 -12.14 -6.36
CA CYS A 158 4.02 -13.26 -6.35
C CYS A 158 2.66 -12.88 -5.75
N TRP A 159 2.64 -12.02 -4.74
CA TRP A 159 1.41 -11.57 -4.12
C TRP A 159 0.77 -10.36 -4.82
N ALA A 160 1.55 -9.57 -5.55
CA ALA A 160 1.03 -8.48 -6.38
C ALA A 160 0.19 -9.01 -7.56
N LEU A 161 0.61 -10.12 -8.16
CA LEU A 161 -0.03 -10.69 -9.35
C LEU A 161 -1.52 -11.00 -9.16
N PRO A 162 -1.96 -11.81 -8.18
CA PRO A 162 -3.38 -12.14 -8.04
C PRO A 162 -4.22 -10.90 -7.75
N GLY A 163 -3.75 -9.96 -6.93
CA GLY A 163 -4.44 -8.70 -6.68
C GLY A 163 -4.61 -7.86 -7.94
N ALA A 164 -3.55 -7.70 -8.73
CA ALA A 164 -3.60 -6.98 -10.00
C ALA A 164 -4.52 -7.67 -11.01
N ILE A 165 -4.39 -8.99 -11.19
CA ILE A 165 -5.24 -9.78 -12.10
C ILE A 165 -6.72 -9.58 -11.77
N ILE A 166 -7.11 -9.71 -10.49
CA ILE A 166 -8.50 -9.49 -10.05
C ILE A 166 -8.97 -8.09 -10.45
N LEU A 167 -8.17 -7.05 -10.22
CA LEU A 167 -8.56 -5.67 -10.51
C LEU A 167 -8.72 -5.42 -12.01
N PHE A 168 -7.80 -5.91 -12.84
CA PHE A 168 -7.88 -5.73 -14.29
C PHE A 168 -8.98 -6.58 -14.92
N CYS A 169 -9.17 -7.83 -14.51
CA CYS A 169 -10.26 -8.68 -14.99
C CYS A 169 -11.65 -8.14 -14.63
N THR A 170 -11.77 -7.46 -13.49
CA THR A 170 -13.03 -6.87 -13.02
C THR A 170 -13.22 -5.40 -13.43
N ALA A 171 -12.28 -4.79 -14.15
CA ALA A 171 -12.30 -3.37 -14.46
C ALA A 171 -13.53 -2.95 -15.26
N ARG A 172 -13.90 -3.71 -16.31
CA ARG A 172 -15.09 -3.41 -17.13
C ARG A 172 -16.39 -3.51 -16.32
N ALA A 173 -16.52 -4.55 -15.49
CA ALA A 173 -17.68 -4.69 -14.61
C ALA A 173 -17.77 -3.53 -13.59
N ALA A 174 -16.63 -3.02 -13.14
CA ALA A 174 -16.59 -1.85 -12.26
C ALA A 174 -16.95 -0.56 -12.97
N ASP A 175 -16.61 -0.37 -14.26
CA ASP A 175 -17.10 0.78 -15.04
C ASP A 175 -18.63 0.76 -15.11
N VAL A 176 -19.23 -0.39 -15.37
CA VAL A 176 -20.68 -0.55 -15.39
C VAL A 176 -21.31 -0.29 -14.01
N ALA A 177 -20.64 -0.72 -12.92
CA ALA A 177 -21.13 -0.49 -11.56
C ALA A 177 -21.15 1.01 -11.16
N LEU A 178 -20.34 1.84 -11.79
CA LEU A 178 -20.37 3.30 -11.59
C LEU A 178 -21.62 3.97 -12.16
N LEU A 179 -22.33 3.32 -13.10
CA LEU A 179 -23.61 3.80 -13.64
C LEU A 179 -24.79 3.65 -12.67
N GLY A 180 -24.55 3.02 -11.52
CA GLY A 180 -25.53 2.76 -10.48
C GLY A 180 -25.91 1.27 -10.38
N ASP A 181 -26.27 0.85 -9.18
CA ASP A 181 -26.47 -0.56 -8.84
C ASP A 181 -27.60 -1.22 -9.65
N ARG A 182 -28.72 -0.51 -9.83
CA ARG A 182 -29.86 -1.03 -10.62
C ARG A 182 -29.47 -1.23 -12.09
N THR A 183 -28.77 -0.26 -12.67
CA THR A 183 -28.30 -0.33 -14.06
C THR A 183 -27.30 -1.46 -14.24
N ALA A 184 -26.36 -1.60 -13.30
CA ALA A 184 -25.35 -2.65 -13.35
C ALA A 184 -25.97 -4.06 -13.30
N VAL A 185 -26.94 -4.28 -12.41
CA VAL A 185 -27.66 -5.55 -12.33
C VAL A 185 -28.45 -5.81 -13.62
N GLY A 186 -29.12 -4.80 -14.16
CA GLY A 186 -29.83 -4.91 -15.45
C GLY A 186 -28.92 -5.27 -16.63
N LEU A 187 -27.64 -4.87 -16.57
CA LEU A 187 -26.58 -5.22 -17.55
C LEU A 187 -25.86 -6.53 -17.20
N GLY A 188 -26.34 -7.32 -16.22
CA GLY A 188 -25.83 -8.64 -15.88
C GLY A 188 -24.63 -8.65 -14.94
N VAL A 189 -24.27 -7.52 -14.32
CA VAL A 189 -23.17 -7.47 -13.34
C VAL A 189 -23.60 -8.08 -12.01
N ARG A 190 -22.85 -9.07 -11.51
CA ARG A 190 -23.04 -9.65 -10.18
C ARG A 190 -22.37 -8.78 -9.13
N LEU A 191 -23.07 -7.73 -8.68
CA LEU A 191 -22.53 -6.69 -7.79
C LEU A 191 -21.87 -7.25 -6.53
N GLN A 192 -22.49 -8.24 -5.88
CA GLN A 192 -21.95 -8.82 -4.66
C GLN A 192 -20.59 -9.49 -4.89
N GLN A 193 -20.45 -10.27 -5.96
CA GLN A 193 -19.17 -10.90 -6.31
C GLN A 193 -18.12 -9.85 -6.70
N LEU A 194 -18.53 -8.85 -7.50
CA LEU A 194 -17.66 -7.74 -7.88
C LEU A 194 -17.12 -6.99 -6.66
N THR A 195 -18.00 -6.63 -5.72
CA THR A 195 -17.63 -5.91 -4.50
C THR A 195 -16.66 -6.72 -3.65
N VAL A 196 -16.93 -8.01 -3.43
CA VAL A 196 -16.05 -8.90 -2.66
C VAL A 196 -14.67 -9.01 -3.31
N LEU A 197 -14.61 -9.31 -4.61
CA LEU A 197 -13.33 -9.45 -5.32
C LEU A 197 -12.53 -8.14 -5.30
N ARG A 198 -13.18 -7.01 -5.58
CA ARG A 198 -12.52 -5.70 -5.60
C ARG A 198 -12.22 -5.16 -4.20
N PHE A 199 -12.81 -5.71 -3.16
CA PHE A 199 -12.44 -5.45 -1.77
C PHE A 199 -11.19 -6.24 -1.36
N PHE A 200 -11.15 -7.53 -1.66
CA PHE A 200 -10.01 -8.38 -1.28
C PHE A 200 -8.73 -8.06 -2.07
N ALA A 201 -8.83 -7.64 -3.32
CA ALA A 201 -7.65 -7.30 -4.11
C ALA A 201 -6.83 -6.13 -3.49
N PRO A 202 -7.40 -4.98 -3.11
CA PRO A 202 -6.69 -3.94 -2.37
C PRO A 202 -6.12 -4.41 -1.02
N VAL A 203 -6.88 -5.23 -0.28
CA VAL A 203 -6.41 -5.81 0.99
C VAL A 203 -5.15 -6.62 0.77
N LEU A 204 -5.16 -7.50 -0.24
CA LEU A 204 -4.01 -8.33 -0.61
C LEU A 204 -2.79 -7.48 -1.00
N LEU A 205 -2.99 -6.52 -1.90
CA LEU A 205 -1.93 -5.63 -2.38
C LEU A 205 -1.33 -4.79 -1.25
N THR A 206 -2.18 -4.22 -0.40
CA THR A 206 -1.72 -3.38 0.72
C THR A 206 -1.02 -4.22 1.79
N SER A 207 -1.59 -5.35 2.19
CA SER A 207 -0.97 -6.24 3.18
C SER A 207 0.39 -6.73 2.72
N ALA A 208 0.52 -7.16 1.46
CA ALA A 208 1.78 -7.61 0.89
C ALA A 208 2.82 -6.48 0.85
N SER A 209 2.43 -5.28 0.39
CA SER A 209 3.34 -4.12 0.38
C SER A 209 3.82 -3.77 1.78
N VAL A 210 2.88 -3.60 2.74
CA VAL A 210 3.21 -3.23 4.13
C VAL A 210 4.09 -4.27 4.79
N SER A 211 3.83 -5.56 4.54
CA SER A 211 4.62 -6.66 5.12
C SER A 211 6.05 -6.74 4.57
N CYS A 212 6.32 -6.21 3.38
CA CYS A 212 7.64 -6.18 2.77
C CYS A 212 8.45 -4.93 3.16
N VAL A 213 7.83 -3.76 3.17
CA VAL A 213 8.54 -2.48 3.29
C VAL A 213 8.04 -1.58 4.42
N GLY A 214 7.12 -2.09 5.25
CA GLY A 214 6.49 -1.33 6.31
C GLY A 214 5.40 -0.37 5.79
N SER A 215 4.96 0.53 6.66
CA SER A 215 3.81 1.38 6.43
C SER A 215 4.12 2.57 5.50
N LEU A 216 3.76 2.44 4.22
CA LEU A 216 3.77 3.57 3.27
C LEU A 216 2.36 4.17 3.19
N GLY A 217 2.16 5.34 3.80
CA GLY A 217 0.90 6.08 3.74
C GLY A 217 0.78 6.95 2.48
N PHE A 218 -0.40 7.54 2.26
CA PHE A 218 -0.70 8.53 1.21
C PHE A 218 -0.58 8.07 -0.24
N VAL A 219 0.20 7.04 -0.59
CA VAL A 219 0.37 6.58 -1.97
C VAL A 219 -0.97 6.17 -2.59
N GLY A 220 -1.75 5.37 -1.84
CA GLY A 220 -3.07 4.92 -2.28
C GLY A 220 -4.10 6.05 -2.44
N LEU A 221 -3.89 7.16 -1.74
CA LEU A 221 -4.73 8.35 -1.86
C LEU A 221 -4.31 9.22 -3.06
N MET A 222 -3.00 9.51 -3.16
CA MET A 222 -2.45 10.46 -4.12
C MET A 222 -2.42 9.91 -5.54
N ALA A 223 -1.95 8.67 -5.71
CA ALA A 223 -1.72 8.10 -7.03
C ALA A 223 -2.99 8.05 -7.90
N PRO A 224 -4.14 7.51 -7.44
CA PRO A 224 -5.35 7.53 -8.26
C PRO A 224 -5.93 8.93 -8.44
N HIS A 225 -5.72 9.83 -7.48
CA HIS A 225 -6.15 11.20 -7.61
C HIS A 225 -5.36 11.93 -8.72
N MET A 226 -4.03 11.81 -8.71
CA MET A 226 -3.17 12.36 -9.76
C MET A 226 -3.45 11.70 -11.12
N ALA A 227 -3.72 10.38 -11.15
CA ALA A 227 -4.07 9.68 -12.38
C ALA A 227 -5.31 10.27 -13.05
N ARG A 228 -6.34 10.64 -12.28
CA ARG A 228 -7.56 11.28 -12.83
C ARG A 228 -7.33 12.68 -13.40
N PHE A 229 -6.27 13.39 -12.99
CA PHE A 229 -5.91 14.66 -13.61
C PHE A 229 -5.24 14.50 -14.97
N VAL A 230 -4.43 13.44 -15.11
CA VAL A 230 -3.60 13.23 -16.29
C VAL A 230 -4.32 12.37 -17.34
N LEU A 231 -5.07 11.36 -16.87
CA LEU A 231 -5.68 10.37 -17.75
C LEU A 231 -7.22 10.51 -17.72
N ARG A 232 -7.79 10.50 -18.92
CA ARG A 232 -9.24 10.43 -19.13
C ARG A 232 -9.57 9.02 -19.61
N GLY A 233 -10.49 8.32 -18.95
CA GLY A 233 -10.89 6.96 -19.34
C GLY A 233 -11.59 6.20 -18.23
N GLY A 234 -11.87 4.91 -18.48
CA GLY A 234 -12.50 4.00 -17.51
C GLY A 234 -11.52 3.45 -16.48
N GLN A 235 -11.99 2.42 -15.77
CA GLN A 235 -11.25 1.78 -14.67
C GLN A 235 -9.87 1.26 -15.09
N VAL A 236 -9.71 0.73 -16.29
CA VAL A 236 -8.40 0.25 -16.78
C VAL A 236 -7.39 1.39 -16.82
N SER A 237 -7.78 2.53 -17.40
CA SER A 237 -6.91 3.72 -17.48
C SER A 237 -6.55 4.24 -16.09
N LEU A 238 -7.53 4.28 -15.17
CA LEU A 238 -7.32 4.68 -13.79
C LEU A 238 -6.34 3.71 -13.06
N LEU A 239 -6.50 2.41 -13.24
CA LEU A 239 -5.62 1.41 -12.63
C LEU A 239 -4.19 1.53 -13.14
N CYS A 240 -4.00 1.59 -14.48
CA CYS A 240 -2.67 1.77 -15.09
C CYS A 240 -2.00 3.06 -14.62
N GLY A 241 -2.72 4.18 -14.67
CA GLY A 241 -2.20 5.47 -14.23
C GLY A 241 -1.84 5.49 -12.75
N SER A 242 -2.70 4.91 -11.91
CA SER A 242 -2.46 4.83 -10.46
C SER A 242 -1.26 3.96 -10.12
N ALA A 243 -1.08 2.84 -10.82
CA ALA A 243 0.07 1.97 -10.66
C ALA A 243 1.37 2.71 -11.04
N LEU A 244 1.39 3.37 -12.20
CA LEU A 244 2.58 4.08 -12.68
C LEU A 244 2.93 5.27 -11.77
N ILE A 245 1.95 6.09 -11.41
CA ILE A 245 2.18 7.26 -10.55
C ILE A 245 2.57 6.81 -9.15
N GLY A 246 1.93 5.77 -8.59
CA GLY A 246 2.31 5.20 -7.30
C GLY A 246 3.75 4.68 -7.29
N ALA A 247 4.15 3.95 -8.34
CA ALA A 247 5.52 3.48 -8.53
C ALA A 247 6.53 4.64 -8.53
N LEU A 248 6.25 5.67 -9.32
CA LEU A 248 7.12 6.86 -9.42
C LEU A 248 7.18 7.66 -8.12
N LEU A 249 6.06 7.79 -7.39
CA LEU A 249 6.01 8.48 -6.10
C LEU A 249 6.91 7.78 -5.07
N VAL A 250 6.80 6.46 -4.92
CA VAL A 250 7.62 5.73 -3.95
C VAL A 250 9.09 5.76 -4.34
N LEU A 251 9.42 5.60 -5.62
CA LEU A 251 10.79 5.69 -6.11
C LEU A 251 11.39 7.09 -5.88
N ALA A 252 10.64 8.14 -6.20
CA ALA A 252 11.10 9.51 -6.01
C ALA A 252 11.33 9.83 -4.53
N THR A 253 10.41 9.45 -3.65
CA THR A 253 10.51 9.71 -2.21
C THR A 253 11.62 8.90 -1.54
N ASP A 254 11.84 7.64 -1.94
CA ASP A 254 12.99 6.85 -1.48
C ASP A 254 14.31 7.49 -1.94
N THR A 255 14.36 7.96 -3.18
CA THR A 255 15.56 8.62 -3.71
C THR A 255 15.84 9.95 -3.01
N LEU A 256 14.80 10.76 -2.78
CA LEU A 256 14.91 12.01 -2.03
C LEU A 256 15.35 11.78 -0.59
N GLY A 257 14.77 10.80 0.11
CA GLY A 257 15.13 10.45 1.49
C GLY A 257 16.59 10.00 1.65
N ARG A 258 17.18 9.45 0.58
CA ARG A 258 18.60 9.06 0.54
C ARG A 258 19.54 10.20 0.20
N LEU A 259 19.15 11.08 -0.72
CA LEU A 259 20.05 12.11 -1.25
C LEU A 259 20.03 13.39 -0.41
N ALA A 260 18.87 13.82 0.07
CA ALA A 260 18.70 15.10 0.74
C ALA A 260 19.37 15.15 2.13
N PHE A 261 19.57 14.02 2.77
CA PHE A 261 20.07 13.94 4.15
C PHE A 261 21.32 13.05 4.29
N ALA A 262 22.02 12.79 3.18
CA ALA A 262 23.23 11.98 3.22
C ALA A 262 24.25 12.51 4.25
N PRO A 263 24.88 11.66 5.09
CA PRO A 263 24.88 10.19 5.06
C PRO A 263 23.67 9.53 5.73
N LEU A 264 22.77 10.25 6.38
CA LEU A 264 21.54 9.71 6.98
C LEU A 264 20.54 9.33 5.89
N GLN A 265 19.85 8.23 6.13
CA GLN A 265 18.78 7.76 5.22
C GLN A 265 17.44 7.89 5.91
N ILE A 266 16.60 8.80 5.43
CA ILE A 266 15.23 8.95 5.94
C ILE A 266 14.33 7.90 5.28
N PRO A 267 13.51 7.16 6.05
CA PRO A 267 12.52 6.22 5.52
C PRO A 267 11.59 6.89 4.49
N ALA A 268 11.32 6.20 3.39
CA ALA A 268 10.48 6.72 2.30
C ALA A 268 9.09 7.13 2.77
N GLY A 269 8.50 6.40 3.74
CA GLY A 269 7.19 6.72 4.27
C GLY A 269 7.10 8.08 4.97
N ILE A 270 8.18 8.52 5.63
CA ILE A 270 8.24 9.88 6.22
C ILE A 270 8.23 10.94 5.11
N VAL A 271 9.04 10.73 4.07
CA VAL A 271 9.12 11.67 2.94
C VAL A 271 7.78 11.74 2.19
N ILE A 272 7.13 10.59 1.99
CA ILE A 272 5.80 10.54 1.38
C ILE A 272 4.78 11.30 2.24
N ALA A 273 4.80 11.14 3.56
CA ALA A 273 3.89 11.86 4.45
C ALA A 273 4.13 13.37 4.40
N LEU A 274 5.39 13.80 4.36
CA LEU A 274 5.76 15.22 4.25
C LEU A 274 5.24 15.87 2.96
N VAL A 275 5.26 15.15 1.84
CA VAL A 275 4.75 15.63 0.54
C VAL A 275 3.23 15.43 0.45
N GLY A 276 2.73 14.32 0.95
CA GLY A 276 1.33 13.92 0.84
C GLY A 276 0.38 14.78 1.67
N CYS A 277 0.79 15.16 2.87
CA CYS A 277 -0.06 15.96 3.75
C CYS A 277 -0.37 17.37 3.17
N PRO A 278 0.60 18.17 2.70
CA PRO A 278 0.32 19.43 2.01
C PRO A 278 -0.49 19.24 0.73
N PHE A 279 -0.17 18.22 -0.06
CA PHE A 279 -0.95 17.91 -1.26
C PHE A 279 -2.42 17.67 -0.93
N PHE A 280 -2.70 16.93 0.13
CA PHE A 280 -4.07 16.62 0.56
C PHE A 280 -4.81 17.88 1.06
N VAL A 281 -4.13 18.74 1.83
CA VAL A 281 -4.70 20.02 2.29
C VAL A 281 -5.08 20.92 1.11
N VAL A 282 -4.18 21.06 0.13
CA VAL A 282 -4.45 21.85 -1.09
C VAL A 282 -5.60 21.24 -1.88
N LEU A 283 -5.69 19.92 -1.96
CA LEU A 283 -6.77 19.22 -2.62
C LEU A 283 -8.12 19.51 -1.99
N LEU A 284 -8.24 19.40 -0.66
CA LEU A 284 -9.46 19.70 0.08
C LEU A 284 -9.84 21.16 -0.07
N TRP A 285 -8.86 22.06 0.01
CA TRP A 285 -9.11 23.49 -0.14
C TRP A 285 -9.68 23.85 -1.51
N ARG A 286 -9.14 23.25 -2.59
CA ARG A 286 -9.66 23.47 -3.96
C ARG A 286 -11.03 22.85 -4.21
N ARG A 287 -11.44 21.85 -3.45
CA ARG A 287 -12.73 21.18 -3.57
C ARG A 287 -13.78 21.63 -2.56
N ARG A 288 -13.47 22.63 -1.73
CA ARG A 288 -14.41 23.11 -0.69
C ARG A 288 -15.77 23.54 -1.23
N ASP A 289 -15.83 23.99 -2.48
CA ASP A 289 -17.05 24.44 -3.13
C ASP A 289 -17.83 23.30 -3.84
N ALA A 290 -17.30 22.07 -3.81
CA ALA A 290 -17.91 20.88 -4.41
C ALA A 290 -18.34 19.82 -3.36
N LEU A 291 -18.15 20.11 -2.06
CA LEU A 291 -18.63 19.36 -0.91
C LEU A 291 -19.83 20.08 -0.30
#